data_1534528940f687131f16e12c70c3d344
#
_entry.id   1534528940f687131f16e12c70c3d344
#
_cell.length_a   1.000
_cell.length_b   1.000
_cell.length_c   1.000
_cell.angle_alpha   90.00
_cell.angle_beta   90.00
_cell.angle_gamma   90.00
#
_symmetry.space_group_name_H-M   'P 1'
#
loop_
_entity.id
_entity.type
_entity.pdbx_description
1 polymer ?
#
loop_
_entity_poly.entity_id
_entity_poly.type
_entity_poly.pdbx_seq_one_letter_code
_entity_poly.pdbx_strand_id
1 'polypeptide(L)'
;MKKEVLQRLFELQYDIIVKSQAPIAEILMYASGTKEIASEYWGLLPFARGNIHITSSNASVQARINPNFGMFGWDISSQVGIAKYIRRIFQTAPLKQLVQTETAPGFEAVPQGASEDVWADWVKGNYRSNFHPVGTAAMMPRSDGGVVDSRLRVYGTSNVRVVDASVLPFQVCGHLVSTLYAVAERASDLIKEDAKSD
;
A
#
# COMPACT_ATOMS: atom_id res chain seq x y z
N MET A 1 11.05 6.90 -14.89
CA MET A 1 10.04 8.00 -14.82
C MET A 1 10.76 9.33 -14.76
N LYS A 2 10.25 10.38 -15.41
CA LYS A 2 10.83 11.73 -15.38
C LYS A 2 10.62 12.39 -14.02
N LYS A 3 11.53 13.28 -13.62
CA LYS A 3 11.47 13.98 -12.31
C LYS A 3 10.17 14.76 -12.13
N GLU A 4 9.74 15.46 -13.17
CA GLU A 4 8.52 16.29 -13.17
C GLU A 4 7.25 15.44 -12.94
N VAL A 5 7.25 14.22 -13.45
CA VAL A 5 6.15 13.26 -13.25
C VAL A 5 6.14 12.76 -11.81
N LEU A 6 7.30 12.40 -11.27
CA LEU A 6 7.43 11.98 -9.87
C LEU A 6 6.97 13.10 -8.92
N GLN A 7 7.38 14.34 -9.19
CA GLN A 7 6.96 15.49 -8.41
C GLN A 7 5.44 15.66 -8.45
N ARG A 8 4.83 15.60 -9.64
CA ARG A 8 3.36 15.70 -9.77
C ARG A 8 2.62 14.60 -9.04
N LEU A 9 3.09 13.35 -9.12
CA LEU A 9 2.50 12.23 -8.36
C LEU A 9 2.64 12.43 -6.85
N PHE A 10 3.79 12.93 -6.41
CA PHE A 10 3.99 13.28 -5.00
C PHE A 10 3.02 14.38 -4.54
N GLU A 11 2.88 15.46 -5.32
CA GLU A 11 1.98 16.57 -5.01
C GLU A 11 0.52 16.10 -4.95
N LEU A 12 0.07 15.27 -5.89
CA LEU A 12 -1.28 14.68 -5.87
C LEU A 12 -1.50 13.84 -4.61
N GLN A 13 -0.55 12.99 -4.26
CA GLN A 13 -0.66 12.14 -3.06
C GLN A 13 -0.60 12.97 -1.78
N TYR A 14 0.26 13.99 -1.74
CA TYR A 14 0.32 14.95 -0.65
C TYR A 14 -1.01 15.68 -0.46
N ASP A 15 -1.62 16.15 -1.55
CA ASP A 15 -2.92 16.82 -1.51
C ASP A 15 -4.05 15.90 -1.00
N ILE A 16 -4.05 14.62 -1.40
CA ILE A 16 -4.98 13.61 -0.89
C ILE A 16 -4.80 13.45 0.62
N ILE A 17 -3.57 13.33 1.10
CA ILE A 17 -3.30 13.12 2.53
C ILE A 17 -3.60 14.38 3.35
N VAL A 18 -3.06 15.54 2.93
CA VAL A 18 -3.02 16.74 3.77
C VAL A 18 -4.25 17.62 3.55
N LYS A 19 -4.62 17.88 2.28
CA LYS A 19 -5.73 18.77 1.98
C LYS A 19 -7.08 18.06 2.06
N SER A 20 -7.17 16.82 1.57
CA SER A 20 -8.41 16.05 1.62
C SER A 20 -8.56 15.23 2.89
N GLN A 21 -7.55 15.21 3.76
CA GLN A 21 -7.54 14.48 5.03
C GLN A 21 -7.93 13.00 4.87
N ALA A 22 -7.44 12.37 3.81
CA ALA A 22 -7.71 10.96 3.54
C ALA A 22 -7.14 10.06 4.64
N PRO A 23 -7.78 8.93 4.92
CA PRO A 23 -7.22 7.92 5.83
C PRO A 23 -5.82 7.48 5.40
N ILE A 24 -4.88 7.51 6.33
CA ILE A 24 -3.48 7.11 6.08
C ILE A 24 -3.14 5.75 6.69
N ALA A 25 -4.07 5.19 7.44
CA ALA A 25 -3.87 3.92 8.13
C ALA A 25 -5.15 3.09 8.16
N GLU A 26 -4.98 1.80 8.12
CA GLU A 26 -6.01 0.82 8.44
C GLU A 26 -5.51 -0.07 9.58
N ILE A 27 -6.37 -0.32 10.55
CA ILE A 27 -6.09 -1.13 11.74
C ILE A 27 -7.11 -2.24 11.80
N LEU A 28 -6.64 -3.48 11.82
CA LEU A 28 -7.46 -4.66 12.09
C LEU A 28 -7.21 -5.14 13.51
N MET A 29 -8.29 -5.47 14.22
CA MET A 29 -8.23 -6.11 15.52
C MET A 29 -8.98 -7.44 15.46
N TYR A 30 -8.38 -8.47 16.00
CA TYR A 30 -8.96 -9.82 15.99
C TYR A 30 -8.52 -10.63 17.21
N ALA A 31 -9.31 -11.64 17.54
CA ALA A 31 -8.89 -12.65 18.51
C ALA A 31 -7.87 -13.60 17.85
N SER A 32 -6.72 -13.77 18.48
CA SER A 32 -5.68 -14.70 18.04
C SER A 32 -5.62 -15.84 19.07
N GLY A 33 -6.10 -17.01 18.67
CA GLY A 33 -6.24 -18.14 19.60
C GLY A 33 -7.31 -17.88 20.69
N THR A 34 -7.08 -18.45 21.87
CA THR A 34 -8.08 -18.41 22.97
C THR A 34 -7.81 -17.33 24.02
N LYS A 35 -6.65 -16.70 24.00
CA LYS A 35 -6.20 -15.79 25.08
C LYS A 35 -5.51 -14.52 24.60
N GLU A 36 -5.49 -14.27 23.30
CA GLU A 36 -4.80 -13.14 22.72
C GLU A 36 -5.75 -12.27 21.90
N ILE A 37 -5.58 -10.97 22.00
CA ILE A 37 -6.14 -9.99 21.09
C ILE A 37 -4.96 -9.44 20.30
N ALA A 38 -5.01 -9.59 18.99
CA ALA A 38 -3.97 -9.09 18.10
C ALA A 38 -4.47 -7.88 17.31
N SER A 39 -3.52 -7.07 16.86
CA SER A 39 -3.77 -5.99 15.92
C SER A 39 -2.73 -6.04 14.81
N GLU A 40 -3.18 -6.02 13.57
CA GLU A 40 -2.37 -5.72 12.41
C GLU A 40 -2.74 -4.35 11.87
N TYR A 41 -1.77 -3.67 11.26
CA TYR A 41 -1.99 -2.35 10.69
C TYR A 41 -1.07 -2.10 9.50
N TRP A 42 -1.45 -1.19 8.64
CA TRP A 42 -0.62 -0.73 7.53
C TRP A 42 -0.89 0.72 7.16
N GLY A 43 0.16 1.37 6.63
CA GLY A 43 0.04 2.68 6.01
C GLY A 43 -0.58 2.55 4.62
N LEU A 44 -1.64 3.32 4.36
CA LEU A 44 -2.42 3.23 3.13
C LEU A 44 -1.81 4.00 1.96
N LEU A 45 -1.10 5.07 2.23
CA LEU A 45 -0.58 5.99 1.20
C LEU A 45 0.94 6.21 1.37
N PRO A 46 1.79 5.18 1.20
CA PRO A 46 3.24 5.34 1.29
C PRO A 46 3.76 6.16 0.11
N PHE A 47 4.76 7.02 0.34
CA PHE A 47 5.45 7.74 -0.72
C PHE A 47 6.55 6.92 -1.38
N ALA A 48 7.03 5.86 -0.73
CA ALA A 48 8.02 4.95 -1.29
C ALA A 48 7.53 4.32 -2.60
N ARG A 49 8.44 4.26 -3.58
CA ARG A 49 8.21 3.65 -4.88
C ARG A 49 9.25 2.59 -5.16
N GLY A 50 8.78 1.39 -5.45
CA GLY A 50 9.62 0.28 -5.85
C GLY A 50 9.73 0.12 -7.36
N ASN A 51 10.32 -0.99 -7.76
CA ASN A 51 10.43 -1.40 -9.15
C ASN A 51 10.43 -2.92 -9.28
N ILE A 52 10.03 -3.38 -10.47
CA ILE A 52 10.13 -4.78 -10.87
C ILE A 52 10.74 -4.84 -12.27
N HIS A 53 11.75 -5.69 -12.46
CA HIS A 53 12.43 -5.86 -13.74
C HIS A 53 12.73 -7.32 -14.02
N ILE A 54 12.50 -7.74 -15.28
CA ILE A 54 12.97 -9.03 -15.76
C ILE A 54 14.51 -9.07 -15.77
N THR A 55 15.07 -10.22 -15.44
CA THR A 55 16.52 -10.45 -15.43
C THR A 55 16.97 -11.47 -16.49
N SER A 56 16.01 -12.05 -17.21
CA SER A 56 16.22 -13.06 -18.25
C SER A 56 15.10 -12.99 -19.28
N SER A 57 15.36 -13.43 -20.51
CA SER A 57 14.35 -13.70 -21.52
C SER A 57 13.56 -14.99 -21.25
N ASN A 58 14.02 -15.85 -20.33
CA ASN A 58 13.30 -17.03 -19.92
C ASN A 58 12.20 -16.65 -18.90
N ALA A 59 10.93 -16.83 -19.27
CA ALA A 59 9.78 -16.50 -18.45
C ALA A 59 9.69 -17.29 -17.12
N SER A 60 10.40 -18.40 -16.99
CA SER A 60 10.48 -19.18 -15.74
C SER A 60 11.44 -18.57 -14.72
N VAL A 61 12.25 -17.57 -15.10
CA VAL A 61 13.15 -16.88 -14.18
C VAL A 61 12.41 -15.76 -13.49
N GLN A 62 12.40 -15.78 -12.16
CA GLN A 62 11.75 -14.76 -11.34
C GLN A 62 12.30 -13.36 -11.64
N ALA A 63 11.39 -12.40 -11.75
CA ALA A 63 11.76 -11.00 -11.87
C ALA A 63 12.44 -10.50 -10.58
N ARG A 64 13.34 -9.54 -10.73
CA ARG A 64 13.91 -8.83 -9.57
C ARG A 64 12.89 -7.80 -9.09
N ILE A 65 12.48 -7.94 -7.84
CA ILE A 65 11.53 -7.06 -7.18
C ILE A 65 12.27 -6.25 -6.11
N ASN A 66 12.13 -4.93 -6.15
CA ASN A 66 12.59 -4.04 -5.10
C ASN A 66 11.45 -3.12 -4.67
N PRO A 67 10.82 -3.34 -3.52
CA PRO A 67 9.71 -2.52 -3.04
C PRO A 67 10.13 -1.16 -2.51
N ASN A 68 11.42 -0.93 -2.18
CA ASN A 68 11.95 0.29 -1.56
C ASN A 68 11.19 0.73 -0.29
N PHE A 69 10.73 -0.20 0.51
CA PHE A 69 10.00 0.11 1.73
C PHE A 69 10.79 1.06 2.63
N GLY A 70 10.10 2.07 3.21
CA GLY A 70 10.70 3.02 4.12
C GLY A 70 11.71 3.98 3.47
N MET A 71 11.70 4.12 2.15
CA MET A 71 12.57 5.04 1.40
C MET A 71 12.41 6.49 1.86
N PHE A 72 11.21 6.88 2.27
CA PHE A 72 10.92 8.20 2.82
C PHE A 72 10.70 8.14 4.32
N GLY A 73 11.23 9.14 5.04
CA GLY A 73 11.04 9.23 6.49
C GLY A 73 9.56 9.24 6.91
N TRP A 74 8.69 9.84 6.12
CA TRP A 74 7.24 9.82 6.30
C TRP A 74 6.68 8.38 6.43
N ASP A 75 7.12 7.46 5.58
CA ASP A 75 6.60 6.10 5.59
C ASP A 75 6.88 5.39 6.92
N ILE A 76 8.06 5.61 7.48
CA ILE A 76 8.41 5.07 8.81
C ILE A 76 7.69 5.84 9.93
N SER A 77 7.69 7.17 9.89
CA SER A 77 7.04 7.99 10.92
C SER A 77 5.55 7.73 11.03
N SER A 78 4.86 7.52 9.89
CA SER A 78 3.44 7.16 9.89
C SER A 78 3.21 5.79 10.55
N GLN A 79 4.03 4.78 10.23
CA GLN A 79 3.95 3.47 10.87
C GLN A 79 4.18 3.55 12.38
N VAL A 80 5.15 4.34 12.83
CA VAL A 80 5.38 4.61 14.25
C VAL A 80 4.17 5.26 14.91
N GLY A 81 3.59 6.27 14.26
CA GLY A 81 2.38 6.94 14.75
C GLY A 81 1.21 5.96 14.94
N ILE A 82 1.00 5.06 13.97
CA ILE A 82 -0.04 4.04 14.02
C ILE A 82 0.23 3.06 15.17
N ALA A 83 1.46 2.54 15.30
CA ALA A 83 1.84 1.61 16.36
C ALA A 83 1.61 2.22 17.77
N LYS A 84 2.02 3.47 17.98
CA LYS A 84 1.75 4.20 19.21
C LYS A 84 0.25 4.38 19.48
N TYR A 85 -0.51 4.65 18.42
CA TYR A 85 -1.96 4.79 18.53
C TYR A 85 -2.62 3.48 18.95
N ILE A 86 -2.22 2.35 18.37
CA ILE A 86 -2.70 1.00 18.74
C ILE A 86 -2.39 0.70 20.20
N ARG A 87 -1.14 0.92 20.65
CA ARG A 87 -0.76 0.76 22.06
C ARG A 87 -1.69 1.57 22.98
N ARG A 88 -1.98 2.82 22.63
CA ARG A 88 -2.91 3.67 23.38
C ARG A 88 -4.32 3.11 23.40
N ILE A 89 -4.82 2.55 22.30
CA ILE A 89 -6.13 1.88 22.24
C ILE A 89 -6.19 0.75 23.26
N PHE A 90 -5.19 -0.14 23.27
CA PHE A 90 -5.13 -1.26 24.21
C PHE A 90 -4.96 -0.83 25.67
N GLN A 91 -4.41 0.33 25.91
CA GLN A 91 -4.29 0.92 27.26
C GLN A 91 -5.54 1.71 27.70
N THR A 92 -6.56 1.80 26.88
CA THR A 92 -7.79 2.54 27.14
C THR A 92 -8.94 1.58 27.50
N ALA A 93 -9.81 1.96 28.44
CA ALA A 93 -10.98 1.17 28.77
C ALA A 93 -11.96 1.08 27.58
N PRO A 94 -12.63 -0.03 27.34
CA PRO A 94 -12.65 -1.26 28.17
C PRO A 94 -11.49 -2.23 27.89
N LEU A 95 -10.73 -2.09 26.78
CA LEU A 95 -9.70 -3.06 26.37
C LEU A 95 -8.61 -3.25 27.42
N LYS A 96 -8.21 -2.18 28.11
CA LYS A 96 -7.21 -2.26 29.19
C LYS A 96 -7.57 -3.28 30.28
N GLN A 97 -8.85 -3.54 30.51
CA GLN A 97 -9.31 -4.50 31.53
C GLN A 97 -9.16 -5.96 31.06
N LEU A 98 -9.07 -6.17 29.75
CA LEU A 98 -8.94 -7.48 29.12
C LEU A 98 -7.49 -7.86 28.84
N VAL A 99 -6.59 -6.86 28.72
CA VAL A 99 -5.20 -7.05 28.35
C VAL A 99 -4.32 -7.09 29.60
N GLN A 100 -3.67 -8.21 29.84
CA GLN A 100 -2.76 -8.39 30.98
C GLN A 100 -1.34 -7.93 30.66
N THR A 101 -0.87 -8.17 29.42
CA THR A 101 0.47 -7.85 28.97
C THR A 101 0.47 -7.55 27.48
N GLU A 102 1.45 -6.76 27.05
CA GLU A 102 1.75 -6.51 25.64
C GLU A 102 2.90 -7.43 25.19
N THR A 103 2.65 -8.29 24.20
CA THR A 103 3.64 -9.23 23.70
C THR A 103 4.45 -8.69 22.51
N ALA A 104 3.83 -7.82 21.70
CA ALA A 104 4.47 -7.18 20.55
C ALA A 104 4.03 -5.71 20.43
N PRO A 105 4.96 -4.76 20.44
CA PRO A 105 6.42 -4.89 20.60
C PRO A 105 6.88 -5.41 21.94
N GLY A 106 6.06 -5.33 23.00
CA GLY A 106 6.43 -5.57 24.39
C GLY A 106 7.22 -4.42 25.00
N PHE A 107 7.10 -4.24 26.32
CA PHE A 107 7.76 -3.13 27.03
C PHE A 107 9.26 -3.32 27.19
N GLU A 108 9.79 -4.52 26.95
CA GLU A 108 11.23 -4.78 26.92
C GLU A 108 11.85 -4.20 25.63
N ALA A 109 11.24 -4.46 24.47
CA ALA A 109 11.74 -3.96 23.18
C ALA A 109 11.45 -2.48 23.00
N VAL A 110 10.25 -2.03 23.38
CA VAL A 110 9.82 -0.64 23.25
C VAL A 110 9.18 -0.18 24.58
N PRO A 111 9.97 0.37 25.50
CA PRO A 111 9.49 0.83 26.81
C PRO A 111 8.35 1.85 26.74
N GLN A 112 7.62 1.99 27.83
CA GLN A 112 6.64 3.05 27.95
C GLN A 112 7.35 4.42 27.85
N GLY A 113 6.84 5.31 26.99
CA GLY A 113 7.47 6.60 26.73
C GLY A 113 8.72 6.56 25.85
N ALA A 114 9.00 5.43 25.19
CA ALA A 114 10.12 5.30 24.26
C ALA A 114 10.12 6.40 23.19
N SER A 115 11.32 6.84 22.79
CA SER A 115 11.54 7.84 21.76
C SER A 115 11.06 7.36 20.38
N GLU A 116 10.92 8.30 19.44
CA GLU A 116 10.58 8.00 18.05
C GLU A 116 11.60 7.03 17.43
N ASP A 117 12.88 7.17 17.73
CA ASP A 117 13.94 6.34 17.17
C ASP A 117 13.81 4.87 17.61
N VAL A 118 13.51 4.62 18.88
CA VAL A 118 13.30 3.25 19.40
C VAL A 118 12.11 2.60 18.71
N TRP A 119 11.02 3.33 18.52
CA TRP A 119 9.88 2.86 17.77
C TRP A 119 10.20 2.62 16.29
N ALA A 120 10.93 3.53 15.65
CA ALA A 120 11.32 3.43 14.27
C ALA A 120 12.22 2.21 14.02
N ASP A 121 13.15 1.94 14.91
CA ASP A 121 14.03 0.77 14.80
C ASP A 121 13.24 -0.52 14.97
N TRP A 122 12.30 -0.58 15.91
CA TRP A 122 11.41 -1.73 16.03
C TRP A 122 10.55 -1.91 14.77
N VAL A 123 9.94 -0.85 14.26
CA VAL A 123 9.13 -0.90 13.02
C VAL A 123 9.96 -1.43 11.85
N LYS A 124 11.18 -0.89 11.63
CA LYS A 124 12.06 -1.33 10.54
C LYS A 124 12.44 -2.81 10.63
N GLY A 125 12.56 -3.35 11.85
CA GLY A 125 12.88 -4.76 12.07
C GLY A 125 11.70 -5.73 11.97
N ASN A 126 10.45 -5.22 12.01
CA ASN A 126 9.27 -6.06 12.19
C ASN A 126 8.16 -5.85 11.13
N TYR A 127 8.31 -4.91 10.20
CA TYR A 127 7.29 -4.72 9.17
C TYR A 127 7.44 -5.70 8.00
N ARG A 128 6.36 -5.94 7.31
CA ARG A 128 6.29 -6.81 6.14
C ARG A 128 5.33 -6.24 5.08
N SER A 129 5.37 -6.82 3.89
CA SER A 129 4.36 -6.54 2.86
C SER A 129 2.97 -6.96 3.32
N ASN A 130 1.96 -6.17 2.98
CA ASN A 130 0.55 -6.56 3.10
C ASN A 130 0.01 -7.26 1.84
N PHE A 131 0.89 -7.75 0.97
CA PHE A 131 0.56 -8.48 -0.27
C PHE A 131 -0.30 -7.70 -1.27
N HIS A 132 -0.24 -6.38 -1.24
CA HIS A 132 -1.05 -5.49 -2.08
C HIS A 132 -0.16 -4.61 -2.99
N PRO A 133 0.72 -5.19 -3.85
CA PRO A 133 1.51 -4.40 -4.77
C PRO A 133 0.62 -3.78 -5.85
N VAL A 134 0.91 -2.52 -6.21
CA VAL A 134 0.20 -1.76 -7.24
C VAL A 134 1.18 -1.01 -8.14
N GLY A 135 0.70 -0.46 -9.25
CA GLY A 135 1.39 0.59 -10.02
C GLY A 135 2.41 0.11 -11.04
N THR A 136 2.66 -1.20 -11.19
CA THR A 136 3.64 -1.69 -12.17
C THR A 136 3.16 -1.63 -13.63
N ALA A 137 1.84 -1.50 -13.86
CA ALA A 137 1.23 -1.24 -15.15
C ALA A 137 0.28 -0.04 -15.10
N ALA A 138 0.72 1.05 -14.48
CA ALA A 138 -0.10 2.19 -14.12
C ALA A 138 -0.93 2.75 -15.27
N MET A 139 -2.22 2.99 -15.02
CA MET A 139 -3.14 3.71 -15.90
C MET A 139 -2.87 5.22 -15.79
N MET A 140 -2.00 5.70 -16.65
CA MET A 140 -1.52 7.08 -16.69
C MET A 140 -1.28 7.48 -18.14
N PRO A 141 -1.17 8.78 -18.46
CA PRO A 141 -0.72 9.22 -19.77
C PRO A 141 0.62 8.56 -20.16
N ARG A 142 0.76 8.15 -21.42
CA ARG A 142 2.01 7.55 -21.94
C ARG A 142 3.22 8.46 -21.73
N SER A 143 3.05 9.77 -21.89
CA SER A 143 4.09 10.79 -21.65
C SER A 143 4.62 10.77 -20.22
N ASP A 144 3.81 10.30 -19.28
CA ASP A 144 4.08 10.26 -17.84
C ASP A 144 4.59 8.88 -17.38
N GLY A 145 4.84 7.99 -18.33
CA GLY A 145 5.29 6.63 -18.05
C GLY A 145 4.17 5.64 -17.76
N GLY A 146 2.93 5.99 -18.11
CA GLY A 146 1.79 5.07 -18.09
C GLY A 146 2.00 3.87 -18.99
N VAL A 147 1.46 2.73 -18.58
CA VAL A 147 1.54 1.45 -19.30
C VAL A 147 0.23 1.16 -20.02
N VAL A 148 -0.89 1.54 -19.43
CA VAL A 148 -2.22 1.37 -20.04
C VAL A 148 -2.96 2.70 -20.17
N ASP A 149 -3.86 2.76 -21.16
CA ASP A 149 -4.78 3.89 -21.37
C ASP A 149 -6.03 3.79 -20.47
N SER A 150 -6.95 4.76 -20.58
CA SER A 150 -8.22 4.76 -19.83
C SER A 150 -9.17 3.61 -20.18
N ARG A 151 -8.90 2.87 -21.25
CA ARG A 151 -9.60 1.64 -21.62
C ARG A 151 -8.81 0.38 -21.21
N LEU A 152 -7.77 0.56 -20.38
CA LEU A 152 -6.90 -0.51 -19.87
C LEU A 152 -6.08 -1.21 -20.96
N ARG A 153 -5.95 -0.63 -22.16
CA ARG A 153 -5.16 -1.19 -23.25
C ARG A 153 -3.70 -0.80 -23.08
N VAL A 154 -2.80 -1.75 -23.26
CA VAL A 154 -1.36 -1.52 -23.20
C VAL A 154 -0.91 -0.65 -24.36
N TYR A 155 -0.26 0.46 -24.07
CA TYR A 155 0.26 1.36 -25.11
C TYR A 155 1.20 0.66 -26.09
N GLY A 156 0.94 0.84 -27.38
CA GLY A 156 1.74 0.24 -28.45
C GLY A 156 1.33 -1.18 -28.84
N THR A 157 0.24 -1.67 -28.27
CA THR A 157 -0.40 -2.95 -28.66
C THR A 157 -1.82 -2.70 -29.14
N SER A 158 -2.38 -3.64 -29.90
CA SER A 158 -3.78 -3.57 -30.41
C SER A 158 -4.78 -4.37 -29.58
N ASN A 159 -4.33 -5.46 -28.93
CA ASN A 159 -5.22 -6.47 -28.36
C ASN A 159 -4.79 -6.94 -26.95
N VAL A 160 -3.97 -6.16 -26.26
CA VAL A 160 -3.53 -6.49 -24.88
C VAL A 160 -4.11 -5.50 -23.89
N ARG A 161 -4.71 -6.00 -22.82
CA ARG A 161 -5.17 -5.24 -21.66
C ARG A 161 -4.54 -5.76 -20.38
N VAL A 162 -4.42 -4.88 -19.38
CA VAL A 162 -4.10 -5.26 -18.00
C VAL A 162 -5.30 -4.87 -17.13
N VAL A 163 -5.82 -5.85 -16.36
CA VAL A 163 -7.01 -5.68 -15.51
C VAL A 163 -6.73 -6.29 -14.15
N ASP A 164 -5.85 -5.66 -13.41
CA ASP A 164 -5.48 -6.05 -12.04
C ASP A 164 -4.97 -4.83 -11.23
N ALA A 165 -4.51 -5.05 -10.00
CA ALA A 165 -4.05 -3.99 -9.11
C ALA A 165 -2.88 -3.17 -9.67
N SER A 166 -2.12 -3.69 -10.62
CA SER A 166 -0.97 -2.99 -11.22
C SER A 166 -1.35 -1.73 -11.99
N VAL A 167 -2.64 -1.59 -12.39
CA VAL A 167 -3.12 -0.40 -13.10
C VAL A 167 -3.31 0.82 -12.18
N LEU A 168 -3.40 0.63 -10.87
CA LEU A 168 -3.52 1.74 -9.91
C LEU A 168 -2.18 2.48 -9.80
N PRO A 169 -2.11 3.80 -10.05
CA PRO A 169 -0.83 4.54 -10.03
C PRO A 169 -0.17 4.62 -8.64
N PHE A 170 -0.97 4.54 -7.59
CA PHE A 170 -0.59 4.48 -6.18
C PHE A 170 -1.71 3.82 -5.37
N GLN A 171 -1.44 3.52 -4.09
CA GLN A 171 -2.38 2.86 -3.20
C GLN A 171 -3.66 3.69 -2.99
N VAL A 172 -4.73 3.02 -2.64
CA VAL A 172 -6.01 3.63 -2.26
C VAL A 172 -6.12 3.73 -0.74
N CYS A 173 -7.10 4.52 -0.25
CA CYS A 173 -7.31 4.78 1.17
C CYS A 173 -8.08 3.65 1.88
N GLY A 174 -7.72 2.39 1.64
CA GLY A 174 -8.35 1.20 2.21
C GLY A 174 -7.89 -0.08 1.51
N HIS A 175 -8.52 -1.20 1.84
CA HIS A 175 -8.33 -2.46 1.13
C HIS A 175 -8.71 -2.34 -0.34
N LEU A 176 -7.92 -2.97 -1.21
CA LEU A 176 -8.04 -2.85 -2.67
C LEU A 176 -9.26 -3.57 -3.27
N VAL A 177 -9.84 -4.54 -2.56
CA VAL A 177 -10.78 -5.51 -3.16
C VAL A 177 -11.97 -4.85 -3.84
N SER A 178 -12.65 -3.91 -3.17
CA SER A 178 -13.81 -3.21 -3.75
C SER A 178 -13.43 -2.38 -4.97
N THR A 179 -12.28 -1.72 -4.93
CA THR A 179 -11.76 -0.94 -6.07
C THR A 179 -11.44 -1.86 -7.25
N LEU A 180 -10.85 -3.04 -6.99
CA LEU A 180 -10.52 -4.00 -8.04
C LEU A 180 -11.77 -4.61 -8.68
N TYR A 181 -12.81 -4.89 -7.90
CA TYR A 181 -14.10 -5.31 -8.45
C TYR A 181 -14.68 -4.23 -9.37
N ALA A 182 -14.64 -2.95 -8.97
CA ALA A 182 -15.12 -1.85 -9.81
C ALA A 182 -14.30 -1.72 -11.12
N VAL A 183 -12.97 -1.88 -11.05
CA VAL A 183 -12.10 -1.90 -12.24
C VAL A 183 -12.45 -3.08 -13.14
N ALA A 184 -12.66 -4.28 -12.59
CA ALA A 184 -12.99 -5.48 -13.35
C ALA A 184 -14.35 -5.37 -14.04
N GLU A 185 -15.39 -4.87 -13.35
CA GLU A 185 -16.71 -4.61 -13.94
C GLU A 185 -16.60 -3.62 -15.12
N ARG A 186 -15.92 -2.49 -14.89
CA ARG A 186 -15.71 -1.52 -15.97
C ARG A 186 -14.93 -2.10 -17.14
N ALA A 187 -13.89 -2.89 -16.88
CA ALA A 187 -13.10 -3.56 -17.90
C ALA A 187 -13.97 -4.52 -18.74
N SER A 188 -14.85 -5.27 -18.10
CA SER A 188 -15.80 -6.17 -18.77
C SER A 188 -16.70 -5.41 -19.76
N ASP A 189 -17.22 -4.25 -19.36
CA ASP A 189 -18.03 -3.41 -20.25
C ASP A 189 -17.21 -2.87 -21.43
N LEU A 190 -15.99 -2.38 -21.16
CA LEU A 190 -15.09 -1.89 -22.21
C LEU A 190 -14.73 -2.97 -23.25
N ILE A 191 -14.53 -4.21 -22.80
CA ILE A 191 -14.28 -5.35 -23.69
C ILE A 191 -15.49 -5.64 -24.56
N LYS A 192 -16.70 -5.65 -23.97
CA LYS A 192 -17.95 -5.86 -24.71
C LYS A 192 -18.25 -4.72 -25.70
N GLU A 193 -17.94 -3.47 -25.33
CA GLU A 193 -18.06 -2.32 -26.22
C GLU A 193 -17.18 -2.48 -27.47
N ASP A 194 -15.89 -2.81 -27.27
CA ASP A 194 -14.92 -2.95 -28.36
C ASP A 194 -15.30 -4.13 -29.29
N ALA A 195 -15.75 -5.25 -28.71
CA ALA A 195 -16.20 -6.42 -29.53
C ALA A 195 -17.45 -6.17 -30.38
N LYS A 196 -18.20 -5.08 -30.14
CA LYS A 196 -19.35 -4.69 -31.01
C LYS A 196 -18.95 -3.70 -32.07
N SER A 197 -17.74 -3.15 -31.99
CA SER A 197 -17.25 -2.12 -32.93
C SER A 197 -16.36 -2.68 -34.02
N ASP A 198 -15.95 -3.95 -33.87
CA ASP A 198 -15.24 -4.77 -34.88
C ASP A 198 -16.24 -5.59 -35.69
#